data_f27ed037ec83fcaa5b3d85f6a7427bdc
#
_entry.id   f27ed037ec83fcaa5b3d85f6a7427bdc
#
_cell.length_a   1.000
_cell.length_b   1.000
_cell.length_c   1.000
_cell.angle_alpha   90.00
_cell.angle_beta   90.00
_cell.angle_gamma   90.00
#
_symmetry.space_group_name_H-M   'P 1'
#
loop_
_entity.id
_entity.type
_entity.pdbx_description
1 polymer ?
#
loop_
_entity_poly.entity_id
_entity_poly.type
_entity_poly.pdbx_seq_one_letter_code
_entity_poly.pdbx_strand_id
1 'polypeptide(L)'
;MSLLAVSYWLLPGPEAQALLEQLSALACEGIREAGGVCRLPPHVTLYSDHLKDDDPDSQEQAIDRLHQLADRRRPVQLCPKAFEASALLTQSLVMRFNAEARVELLPWLTQLCTSSRVELGYRLDPHLSLLYSEAPLEQRQKLAKQIPLPEDPLLFERVSAVIHPSTITNLADIAACTTIFECELFSPR
;
A
#
# COMPACT_ATOMS: atom_id res chain seq x y z
N MET A 1 4.17 -23.30 -10.37
CA MET A 1 3.25 -22.62 -9.44
C MET A 1 3.82 -21.24 -9.17
N SER A 2 3.02 -20.20 -9.27
CA SER A 2 3.49 -18.85 -8.92
C SER A 2 3.60 -18.77 -7.40
N LEU A 3 4.77 -18.39 -6.88
CA LEU A 3 4.95 -18.15 -5.46
C LEU A 3 4.02 -16.99 -5.03
N LEU A 4 3.34 -17.14 -3.90
CA LEU A 4 2.50 -16.11 -3.32
C LEU A 4 3.24 -15.34 -2.23
N ALA A 5 2.82 -14.11 -2.01
CA ALA A 5 3.24 -13.27 -0.91
C ALA A 5 2.02 -12.71 -0.18
N VAL A 6 2.21 -12.32 1.06
CA VAL A 6 1.26 -11.53 1.82
C VAL A 6 1.85 -10.15 2.10
N SER A 7 1.09 -9.11 1.79
CA SER A 7 1.41 -7.73 2.18
C SER A 7 0.48 -7.24 3.27
N TYR A 8 1.04 -6.48 4.20
CA TYR A 8 0.29 -5.81 5.25
C TYR A 8 0.12 -4.34 4.87
N TRP A 9 -1.13 -3.95 4.67
CA TRP A 9 -1.49 -2.61 4.23
C TRP A 9 -2.07 -1.80 5.37
N LEU A 10 -1.65 -0.55 5.47
CA LEU A 10 -2.26 0.48 6.30
C LEU A 10 -3.29 1.22 5.45
N LEU A 11 -4.54 1.26 5.91
CA LEU A 11 -5.68 1.78 5.17
C LEU A 11 -6.16 3.12 5.74
N PRO A 12 -6.54 4.06 4.88
CA PRO A 12 -7.08 5.35 5.32
C PRO A 12 -8.43 5.21 6.02
N GLY A 13 -8.74 6.14 6.89
CA GLY A 13 -10.08 6.35 7.42
C GLY A 13 -11.04 6.87 6.35
N PRO A 14 -12.36 6.90 6.61
CA PRO A 14 -13.39 7.16 5.59
C PRO A 14 -13.19 8.48 4.83
N GLU A 15 -12.85 9.57 5.50
CA GLU A 15 -12.64 10.88 4.87
C GLU A 15 -11.41 10.88 3.97
N ALA A 16 -10.28 10.37 4.47
CA ALA A 16 -9.06 10.26 3.70
C ALA A 16 -9.23 9.28 2.51
N GLN A 17 -9.96 8.18 2.72
CA GLN A 17 -10.28 7.23 1.65
C GLN A 17 -11.06 7.89 0.52
N ALA A 18 -12.15 8.62 0.84
CA ALA A 18 -12.97 9.30 -0.16
C ALA A 18 -12.15 10.31 -0.97
N LEU A 19 -11.28 11.09 -0.33
CA LEU A 19 -10.38 12.03 -1.00
C LEU A 19 -9.40 11.30 -1.93
N LEU A 20 -8.75 10.23 -1.45
CA LEU A 20 -7.77 9.47 -2.22
C LEU A 20 -8.40 8.75 -3.41
N GLU A 21 -9.63 8.26 -3.28
CA GLU A 21 -10.38 7.66 -4.39
C GLU A 21 -10.72 8.71 -5.47
N GLN A 22 -11.07 9.95 -5.08
CA GLN A 22 -11.26 11.05 -6.01
C GLN A 22 -9.97 11.41 -6.76
N LEU A 23 -8.85 11.52 -6.05
CA LEU A 23 -7.54 11.78 -6.67
C LEU A 23 -7.12 10.65 -7.61
N SER A 24 -7.37 9.39 -7.23
CA SER A 24 -7.12 8.23 -8.07
C SER A 24 -7.99 8.23 -9.33
N ALA A 25 -9.26 8.61 -9.21
CA ALA A 25 -10.16 8.75 -10.37
C ALA A 25 -9.67 9.84 -11.33
N LEU A 26 -9.31 11.01 -10.81
CA LEU A 26 -8.74 12.11 -11.58
C LEU A 26 -7.45 11.69 -12.31
N ALA A 27 -6.58 10.95 -11.62
CA ALA A 27 -5.35 10.41 -12.20
C ALA A 27 -5.64 9.45 -13.35
N CYS A 28 -6.63 8.56 -13.20
CA CYS A 28 -7.03 7.62 -14.25
C CYS A 28 -7.60 8.33 -15.47
N GLU A 29 -8.39 9.37 -15.29
CA GLU A 29 -8.91 10.17 -16.41
C GLU A 29 -7.78 10.84 -17.19
N GLY A 30 -6.78 11.39 -16.50
CA GLY A 30 -5.64 12.07 -17.11
C GLY A 30 -4.71 11.17 -17.92
N ILE A 31 -4.80 9.83 -17.76
CA ILE A 31 -3.87 8.89 -18.41
C ILE A 31 -4.57 7.81 -19.26
N ARG A 32 -5.90 7.79 -19.29
CA ARG A 32 -6.73 6.73 -19.90
C ARG A 32 -6.33 6.38 -21.34
N GLU A 33 -5.96 7.38 -22.13
CA GLU A 33 -5.61 7.19 -23.55
C GLU A 33 -4.16 6.71 -23.76
N ALA A 34 -3.36 6.66 -22.70
CA ALA A 34 -1.91 6.47 -22.80
C ALA A 34 -1.44 5.04 -22.53
N GLY A 35 -2.31 4.17 -22.01
CA GLY A 35 -1.97 2.77 -21.71
C GLY A 35 -2.92 2.13 -20.70
N GLY A 36 -2.68 0.85 -20.41
CA GLY A 36 -3.41 0.10 -19.40
C GLY A 36 -3.30 0.75 -18.02
N VAL A 37 -4.41 0.72 -17.25
CA VAL A 37 -4.51 1.26 -15.90
C VAL A 37 -5.21 0.27 -14.98
N CYS A 38 -4.66 0.06 -13.79
CA CYS A 38 -5.29 -0.68 -12.72
C CYS A 38 -5.27 0.14 -11.42
N ARG A 39 -6.27 -0.04 -10.57
CA ARG A 39 -6.35 0.58 -9.24
C ARG A 39 -6.55 -0.48 -8.18
N LEU A 40 -5.96 -0.23 -7.04
CA LEU A 40 -6.27 -0.92 -5.79
C LEU A 40 -6.90 0.08 -4.81
N PRO A 41 -7.57 -0.39 -3.75
CA PRO A 41 -7.96 0.48 -2.65
C PRO A 41 -6.75 1.28 -2.15
N PRO A 42 -6.92 2.57 -1.78
CA PRO A 42 -5.82 3.40 -1.26
C PRO A 42 -5.17 2.75 -0.04
N HIS A 43 -3.85 2.58 -0.07
CA HIS A 43 -3.10 1.94 1.03
C HIS A 43 -1.64 2.35 1.05
N VAL A 44 -1.01 2.18 2.22
CA VAL A 44 0.45 2.21 2.40
C VAL A 44 0.91 0.81 2.75
N THR A 45 1.83 0.23 1.97
CA THR A 45 2.41 -1.08 2.29
C THR A 45 3.41 -0.94 3.44
N LEU A 46 3.12 -1.64 4.55
CA LEU A 46 3.97 -1.68 5.74
C LEU A 46 5.08 -2.72 5.61
N TYR A 47 4.73 -3.91 5.12
CA TYR A 47 5.62 -5.05 4.99
C TYR A 47 5.05 -6.07 4.01
N SER A 48 5.92 -6.84 3.37
CA SER A 48 5.55 -7.99 2.55
C SER A 48 6.40 -9.20 2.94
N ASP A 49 5.76 -10.37 3.01
CA ASP A 49 6.39 -11.64 3.36
C ASP A 49 6.01 -12.72 2.33
N HIS A 50 6.84 -13.72 2.16
CA HIS A 50 6.49 -14.87 1.32
C HIS A 50 5.50 -15.79 2.03
N LEU A 51 4.46 -16.22 1.32
CA LEU A 51 3.62 -17.32 1.74
C LEU A 51 4.28 -18.63 1.34
N LYS A 52 4.29 -19.61 2.23
CA LYS A 52 4.76 -20.96 1.92
C LYS A 52 3.60 -21.73 1.30
N ASP A 53 3.76 -22.12 0.04
CA ASP A 53 2.75 -22.86 -0.72
C ASP A 53 2.31 -24.19 -0.05
N ASP A 54 3.19 -24.80 0.74
CA ASP A 54 2.96 -26.10 1.39
C ASP A 54 2.50 -25.99 2.87
N ASP A 55 2.29 -24.75 3.37
CA ASP A 55 1.88 -24.54 4.78
C ASP A 55 0.43 -23.99 4.79
N PRO A 56 -0.57 -24.86 5.06
CA PRO A 56 -1.98 -24.45 5.08
C PRO A 56 -2.26 -23.40 6.18
N ASP A 57 -1.42 -23.33 7.19
CA ASP A 57 -1.57 -22.39 8.30
C ASP A 57 -0.93 -21.02 8.00
N SER A 58 -0.27 -20.87 6.85
CA SER A 58 0.47 -19.63 6.53
C SER A 58 -0.42 -18.40 6.44
N GLN A 59 -1.65 -18.55 5.95
CA GLN A 59 -2.65 -17.47 5.89
C GLN A 59 -3.18 -17.12 7.28
N GLU A 60 -3.48 -18.12 8.11
CA GLU A 60 -3.92 -17.92 9.49
C GLU A 60 -2.84 -17.21 10.31
N GLN A 61 -1.58 -17.60 10.15
CA GLN A 61 -0.45 -16.91 10.78
C GLN A 61 -0.31 -15.46 10.32
N ALA A 62 -0.62 -15.16 9.04
CA ALA A 62 -0.61 -13.79 8.54
C ALA A 62 -1.73 -12.94 9.18
N ILE A 63 -2.92 -13.52 9.34
CA ILE A 63 -4.06 -12.89 10.02
C ILE A 63 -3.72 -12.64 11.50
N ASP A 64 -3.16 -13.62 12.20
CA ASP A 64 -2.76 -13.47 13.59
C ASP A 64 -1.72 -12.36 13.81
N ARG A 65 -0.74 -12.24 12.89
CA ARG A 65 0.21 -11.11 12.92
C ARG A 65 -0.48 -9.76 12.78
N LEU A 66 -1.49 -9.70 11.90
CA LEU A 66 -2.23 -8.47 11.69
C LEU A 66 -3.03 -8.09 12.94
N HIS A 67 -3.70 -9.05 13.59
CA HIS A 67 -4.38 -8.84 14.86
C HIS A 67 -3.42 -8.31 15.93
N GLN A 68 -2.27 -8.96 16.11
CA GLN A 68 -1.25 -8.53 17.09
C GLN A 68 -0.70 -7.13 16.79
N LEU A 69 -0.63 -6.74 15.51
CA LEU A 69 -0.26 -5.39 15.10
C LEU A 69 -1.36 -4.40 15.50
N ALA A 70 -2.60 -4.68 15.11
CA ALA A 70 -3.75 -3.80 15.32
C ALA A 70 -4.02 -3.54 16.81
N ASP A 71 -3.91 -4.55 17.66
CA ASP A 71 -4.08 -4.45 19.11
C ASP A 71 -3.06 -3.51 19.80
N ARG A 72 -1.93 -3.28 19.18
CA ARG A 72 -0.82 -2.49 19.75
C ARG A 72 -0.62 -1.13 19.09
N ARG A 73 -1.30 -0.85 17.99
CA ARG A 73 -1.13 0.37 17.21
C ARG A 73 -2.39 1.21 17.23
N ARG A 74 -2.18 2.51 17.33
CA ARG A 74 -3.25 3.52 17.23
C ARG A 74 -3.33 4.06 15.80
N PRO A 75 -4.47 4.65 15.43
CA PRO A 75 -4.55 5.44 14.20
C PRO A 75 -3.39 6.42 14.07
N VAL A 76 -2.90 6.60 12.86
CA VAL A 76 -1.73 7.42 12.55
C VAL A 76 -2.06 8.44 11.47
N GLN A 77 -1.51 9.65 11.60
CA GLN A 77 -1.61 10.69 10.58
C GLN A 77 -0.31 10.76 9.78
N LEU A 78 -0.42 10.73 8.46
CA LEU A 78 0.70 10.86 7.55
C LEU A 78 0.54 12.10 6.69
N CYS A 79 1.57 12.96 6.64
CA CYS A 79 1.55 14.21 5.88
C CYS A 79 2.00 13.96 4.44
N PRO A 80 1.14 14.23 3.43
CA PRO A 80 1.52 14.20 2.02
C PRO A 80 2.67 15.17 1.75
N LYS A 81 3.58 14.78 0.84
CA LYS A 81 4.74 15.60 0.46
C LYS A 81 4.75 15.97 -1.02
N ALA A 82 4.51 14.99 -1.88
CA ALA A 82 4.55 15.17 -3.33
C ALA A 82 3.89 13.98 -4.04
N PHE A 83 3.45 14.18 -5.26
CA PHE A 83 3.21 13.10 -6.20
C PHE A 83 4.46 12.86 -7.05
N GLU A 84 4.78 11.59 -7.25
CA GLU A 84 5.93 11.14 -8.05
C GLU A 84 5.51 10.01 -8.98
N ALA A 85 6.18 9.91 -10.12
CA ALA A 85 6.06 8.78 -11.03
C ALA A 85 7.43 8.14 -11.25
N SER A 86 7.49 6.82 -11.26
CA SER A 86 8.72 6.06 -11.47
C SER A 86 8.58 5.06 -12.63
N ALA A 87 9.70 4.46 -13.05
CA ALA A 87 9.70 3.40 -14.04
C ALA A 87 9.13 2.06 -13.51
N LEU A 88 9.04 1.91 -12.17
CA LEU A 88 8.49 0.71 -11.54
C LEU A 88 6.97 0.68 -11.68
N LEU A 89 6.41 -0.44 -12.11
CA LEU A 89 4.97 -0.62 -12.22
C LEU A 89 4.27 -0.42 -10.87
N THR A 90 4.83 -0.97 -9.79
CA THR A 90 4.31 -0.86 -8.43
C THR A 90 4.37 0.56 -7.85
N GLN A 91 5.08 1.47 -8.50
CA GLN A 91 5.20 2.89 -8.16
C GLN A 91 4.93 3.78 -9.37
N SER A 92 3.96 3.39 -10.21
CA SER A 92 3.66 4.10 -11.46
C SER A 92 3.32 5.57 -11.25
N LEU A 93 2.45 5.85 -10.29
CA LEU A 93 2.10 7.19 -9.81
C LEU A 93 1.76 7.09 -8.32
N VAL A 94 2.60 7.67 -7.49
CA VAL A 94 2.51 7.54 -6.03
C VAL A 94 2.45 8.89 -5.34
N MET A 95 1.74 8.93 -4.21
CA MET A 95 1.88 9.98 -3.22
C MET A 95 3.00 9.59 -2.26
N ARG A 96 4.00 10.46 -2.11
CA ARG A 96 5.04 10.37 -1.09
C ARG A 96 4.59 11.10 0.16
N PHE A 97 5.01 10.60 1.30
CA PHE A 97 4.86 11.25 2.59
C PHE A 97 6.16 11.93 3.02
N ASN A 98 6.06 12.81 4.02
CA ASN A 98 7.23 13.44 4.62
C ASN A 98 8.15 12.41 5.33
N ALA A 99 9.32 12.87 5.81
CA ALA A 99 10.31 11.96 6.42
C ALA A 99 9.82 11.36 7.74
N GLU A 100 8.95 12.06 8.46
CA GLU A 100 8.36 11.66 9.73
C GLU A 100 7.51 10.38 9.56
N ALA A 101 6.86 10.20 8.41
CA ALA A 101 6.08 8.98 8.12
C ALA A 101 6.93 7.70 8.26
N ARG A 102 8.21 7.76 7.85
CA ARG A 102 9.11 6.63 8.00
C ARG A 102 9.43 6.35 9.47
N VAL A 103 9.65 7.39 10.26
CA VAL A 103 9.94 7.28 11.70
C VAL A 103 8.73 6.69 12.42
N GLU A 104 7.54 7.18 12.08
CA GLU A 104 6.27 6.74 12.67
C GLU A 104 5.96 5.27 12.36
N LEU A 105 6.21 4.83 11.12
CA LEU A 105 5.89 3.47 10.68
C LEU A 105 7.01 2.44 10.93
N LEU A 106 8.23 2.87 11.31
CA LEU A 106 9.33 1.95 11.57
C LEU A 106 9.02 0.92 12.69
N PRO A 107 8.38 1.29 13.81
CA PRO A 107 7.98 0.32 14.83
C PRO A 107 6.95 -0.73 14.34
N TRP A 108 6.14 -0.38 13.34
CA TRP A 108 5.16 -1.29 12.71
C TRP A 108 5.89 -2.34 11.87
N LEU A 109 6.80 -1.87 11.01
CA LEU A 109 7.67 -2.76 10.23
C LEU A 109 8.46 -3.70 11.16
N THR A 110 9.09 -3.16 12.20
CA THR A 110 9.89 -3.96 13.15
C THR A 110 9.05 -5.07 13.78
N GLN A 111 7.81 -4.79 14.18
CA GLN A 111 6.92 -5.80 14.76
C GLN A 111 6.57 -6.89 13.74
N LEU A 112 6.26 -6.54 12.50
CA LEU A 112 5.94 -7.49 11.43
C LEU A 112 7.16 -8.35 11.06
N CYS A 113 8.35 -7.75 10.95
CA CYS A 113 9.59 -8.48 10.65
C CYS A 113 9.97 -9.46 11.77
N THR A 114 9.82 -9.07 13.04
CA THR A 114 10.18 -9.93 14.18
C THR A 114 9.32 -11.20 14.25
N SER A 115 8.08 -11.13 13.77
CA SER A 115 7.18 -12.27 13.68
C SER A 115 7.28 -13.03 12.36
N SER A 116 8.04 -12.53 11.37
CA SER A 116 8.28 -13.20 10.10
C SER A 116 9.27 -14.34 10.26
N ARG A 117 9.03 -15.45 9.54
CA ARG A 117 9.95 -16.59 9.45
C ARG A 117 10.96 -16.45 8.30
N VAL A 118 10.82 -15.44 7.48
CA VAL A 118 11.66 -15.20 6.30
C VAL A 118 12.33 -13.86 6.47
N GLU A 119 13.65 -13.85 6.51
CA GLU A 119 14.44 -12.62 6.46
C GLU A 119 14.36 -12.04 5.05
N LEU A 120 13.44 -11.12 4.84
CA LEU A 120 13.43 -10.28 3.66
C LEU A 120 14.17 -8.99 4.01
N GLY A 121 15.15 -8.62 3.19
CA GLY A 121 15.79 -7.31 3.27
C GLY A 121 14.84 -6.16 2.91
N TYR A 122 13.62 -6.16 3.50
CA TYR A 122 12.58 -5.18 3.19
C TYR A 122 12.98 -3.82 3.72
N ARG A 123 12.96 -2.85 2.82
CA ARG A 123 13.21 -1.44 3.16
C ARG A 123 11.88 -0.69 3.18
N LEU A 124 11.50 -0.17 4.34
CA LEU A 124 10.31 0.66 4.48
C LEU A 124 10.43 1.91 3.60
N ASP A 125 9.52 2.03 2.66
CA ASP A 125 9.37 3.16 1.74
C ASP A 125 7.90 3.60 1.73
N PRO A 126 7.46 4.42 2.73
CA PRO A 126 6.06 4.81 2.84
C PRO A 126 5.61 5.61 1.62
N HIS A 127 4.71 5.03 0.84
CA HIS A 127 4.06 5.68 -0.28
C HIS A 127 2.66 5.10 -0.46
N LEU A 128 1.81 5.83 -1.18
CA LEU A 128 0.47 5.41 -1.55
C LEU A 128 0.34 5.48 -3.06
N SER A 129 0.04 4.35 -3.71
CA SER A 129 -0.17 4.31 -5.16
C SER A 129 -1.56 4.83 -5.51
N LEU A 130 -1.63 5.88 -6.33
CA LEU A 130 -2.90 6.38 -6.88
C LEU A 130 -3.41 5.49 -8.00
N LEU A 131 -2.48 4.97 -8.82
CA LEU A 131 -2.75 4.04 -9.90
C LEU A 131 -1.50 3.26 -10.28
N TYR A 132 -1.71 2.16 -10.97
CA TYR A 132 -0.71 1.35 -11.64
C TYR A 132 -0.94 1.46 -13.14
N SER A 133 0.09 1.81 -13.92
CA SER A 133 -0.10 2.10 -15.33
C SER A 133 1.14 1.77 -16.17
N GLU A 134 0.87 1.28 -17.38
CA GLU A 134 1.86 1.03 -18.43
C GLU A 134 2.09 2.26 -19.33
N ALA A 135 1.40 3.36 -19.06
CA ALA A 135 1.61 4.60 -19.81
C ALA A 135 3.05 5.10 -19.72
N PRO A 136 3.57 5.83 -20.71
CA PRO A 136 4.92 6.37 -20.71
C PRO A 136 5.24 7.18 -19.45
N LEU A 137 6.46 7.02 -18.93
CA LEU A 137 6.90 7.70 -17.70
C LEU A 137 6.71 9.21 -17.76
N GLU A 138 7.04 9.83 -18.90
CA GLU A 138 6.91 11.28 -19.08
C GLU A 138 5.46 11.76 -18.88
N GLN A 139 4.48 11.01 -19.38
CA GLN A 139 3.07 11.35 -19.21
C GLN A 139 2.65 11.24 -17.75
N ARG A 140 3.10 10.18 -17.04
CA ARG A 140 2.84 10.01 -15.61
C ARG A 140 3.52 11.10 -14.77
N GLN A 141 4.74 11.53 -15.15
CA GLN A 141 5.43 12.66 -14.51
C GLN A 141 4.73 13.99 -14.73
N LYS A 142 4.17 14.21 -15.94
CA LYS A 142 3.35 15.39 -16.22
C LYS A 142 2.09 15.38 -15.36
N LEU A 143 1.40 14.25 -15.30
CA LEU A 143 0.20 14.08 -14.48
C LEU A 143 0.48 14.29 -12.99
N ALA A 144 1.58 13.78 -12.47
CA ALA A 144 1.99 13.98 -11.07
C ALA A 144 2.09 15.46 -10.66
N LYS A 145 2.40 16.35 -11.61
CA LYS A 145 2.48 17.81 -11.38
C LYS A 145 1.12 18.52 -11.46
N GLN A 146 0.10 17.85 -11.99
CA GLN A 146 -1.23 18.42 -12.22
C GLN A 146 -2.24 18.04 -11.14
N ILE A 147 -2.03 16.93 -10.45
CA ILE A 147 -2.91 16.46 -9.37
C ILE A 147 -2.71 17.36 -8.15
N PRO A 148 -3.79 17.89 -7.56
CA PRO A 148 -3.69 18.70 -6.36
C PRO A 148 -3.22 17.86 -5.17
N LEU A 149 -2.13 18.28 -4.53
CA LEU A 149 -1.62 17.61 -3.32
C LEU A 149 -2.49 17.98 -2.12
N PRO A 150 -2.97 17.02 -1.31
CA PRO A 150 -3.64 17.34 -0.05
C PRO A 150 -2.72 18.11 0.88
N GLU A 151 -3.23 19.19 1.48
CA GLU A 151 -2.48 20.02 2.43
C GLU A 151 -2.54 19.46 3.87
N ASP A 152 -3.66 18.84 4.22
CA ASP A 152 -3.88 18.27 5.54
C ASP A 152 -3.29 16.86 5.68
N PRO A 153 -2.86 16.48 6.90
CA PRO A 153 -2.49 15.10 7.20
C PRO A 153 -3.64 14.13 6.94
N LEU A 154 -3.33 12.98 6.38
CA LEU A 154 -4.30 11.91 6.12
C LEU A 154 -4.31 10.93 7.29
N LEU A 155 -5.50 10.66 7.84
CA LEU A 155 -5.68 9.69 8.92
C LEU A 155 -5.75 8.27 8.35
N PHE A 156 -4.98 7.36 8.96
CA PHE A 156 -5.01 5.92 8.71
C PHE A 156 -5.40 5.20 9.98
N GLU A 157 -6.42 4.35 9.92
CA GLU A 157 -7.03 3.76 11.11
C GLU A 157 -7.40 2.28 10.98
N ARG A 158 -7.09 1.66 9.84
CA ARG A 158 -7.32 0.24 9.59
C ARG A 158 -6.08 -0.40 9.00
N VAL A 159 -5.99 -1.71 9.13
CA VAL A 159 -4.95 -2.53 8.50
C VAL A 159 -5.56 -3.74 7.82
N SER A 160 -4.91 -4.21 6.74
CA SER A 160 -5.35 -5.42 6.03
C SER A 160 -4.18 -6.32 5.68
N ALA A 161 -4.46 -7.63 5.56
CA ALA A 161 -3.58 -8.63 4.98
C ALA A 161 -4.07 -8.96 3.57
N VAL A 162 -3.18 -8.88 2.58
CA VAL A 162 -3.49 -9.03 1.16
C VAL A 162 -2.55 -10.02 0.53
N ILE A 163 -3.11 -11.06 -0.10
CA ILE A 163 -2.34 -12.05 -0.88
C ILE A 163 -2.19 -11.55 -2.32
N HIS A 164 -1.02 -11.75 -2.87
CA HIS A 164 -0.70 -11.41 -4.24
C HIS A 164 0.45 -12.29 -4.80
N PRO A 165 0.69 -12.33 -6.12
CA PRO A 165 1.89 -12.95 -6.68
C PRO A 165 3.16 -12.36 -6.06
N SER A 166 4.13 -13.18 -5.67
CA SER A 166 5.37 -12.71 -5.03
C SER A 166 6.20 -11.77 -5.93
N THR A 167 5.99 -11.85 -7.22
CA THR A 167 6.58 -10.95 -8.22
C THR A 167 5.47 -10.28 -9.01
N ILE A 168 5.43 -8.96 -8.97
CA ILE A 168 4.49 -8.12 -9.71
C ILE A 168 5.19 -7.62 -10.98
N THR A 169 4.74 -8.08 -12.14
CA THR A 169 5.35 -7.76 -13.44
C THR A 169 4.42 -7.04 -14.41
N ASN A 170 3.11 -7.15 -14.20
CA ASN A 170 2.09 -6.61 -15.09
C ASN A 170 0.81 -6.23 -14.32
N LEU A 171 -0.15 -5.60 -15.00
CA LEU A 171 -1.41 -5.16 -14.39
C LEU A 171 -2.32 -6.31 -13.94
N ALA A 172 -2.20 -7.50 -14.53
CA ALA A 172 -2.97 -8.67 -14.09
C ALA A 172 -2.48 -9.16 -12.72
N ASP A 173 -1.18 -9.07 -12.44
CA ASP A 173 -0.61 -9.38 -11.12
C ASP A 173 -1.13 -8.41 -10.05
N ILE A 174 -1.28 -7.12 -10.40
CA ILE A 174 -1.90 -6.11 -9.53
C ILE A 174 -3.38 -6.45 -9.28
N ALA A 175 -4.12 -6.78 -10.34
CA ALA A 175 -5.53 -7.12 -10.24
C ALA A 175 -5.79 -8.43 -9.47
N ALA A 176 -4.78 -9.30 -9.34
CA ALA A 176 -4.86 -10.54 -8.57
C ALA A 176 -4.71 -10.33 -7.04
N CYS A 177 -4.41 -9.11 -6.58
CA CYS A 177 -4.35 -8.81 -5.15
C CYS A 177 -5.71 -9.08 -4.49
N THR A 178 -5.70 -9.89 -3.41
CA THR A 178 -6.93 -10.30 -2.71
C THR A 178 -6.77 -10.07 -1.21
N THR A 179 -7.65 -9.24 -0.64
CA THR A 179 -7.72 -9.06 0.81
C THR A 179 -8.24 -10.32 1.46
N ILE A 180 -7.49 -10.88 2.41
CA ILE A 180 -7.89 -12.06 3.20
C ILE A 180 -8.41 -11.68 4.58
N PHE A 181 -8.01 -10.52 5.09
CA PHE A 181 -8.47 -10.02 6.39
C PHE A 181 -8.26 -8.50 6.50
N GLU A 182 -9.14 -7.84 7.27
CA GLU A 182 -9.06 -6.41 7.59
C GLU A 182 -9.56 -6.18 9.01
N CYS A 183 -8.92 -5.27 9.76
CA CYS A 183 -9.38 -4.85 11.08
C CYS A 183 -9.00 -3.40 11.38
N GLU A 184 -9.71 -2.83 12.36
CA GLU A 184 -9.44 -1.50 12.88
C GLU A 184 -8.24 -1.50 13.82
N LEU A 185 -7.53 -0.38 13.86
CA LEU A 185 -6.47 -0.14 14.84
C LEU A 185 -7.07 0.17 16.21
N PHE A 186 -6.30 -0.12 17.26
CA PHE A 186 -6.73 0.13 18.63
C PHE A 186 -7.06 1.60 18.85
N SER A 187 -8.32 1.90 19.15
CA SER A 187 -8.80 3.21 19.58
C SER A 187 -9.24 3.12 21.04
N PRO A 188 -8.54 3.76 22.00
CA PRO A 188 -9.03 3.81 23.37
C PRO A 188 -10.36 4.59 23.39
N ARG A 189 -11.38 3.97 23.93
CA ARG A 189 -12.67 4.60 24.21
C ARG A 189 -12.54 5.65 25.31
#